data_4a64bc48988e1a9e0aa0024c8431bd7b
#
_entry.id   4a64bc48988e1a9e0aa0024c8431bd7b
#
_cell.length_a   1.000
_cell.length_b   1.000
_cell.length_c   1.000
_cell.angle_alpha   90.00
_cell.angle_beta   90.00
_cell.angle_gamma   90.00
#
_symmetry.space_group_name_H-M   'P 1'
#
loop_
_entity.id
_entity.type
_entity.pdbx_description
1 polymer ?
#
loop_
_entity_poly.entity_id
_entity_poly.type
_entity_poly.pdbx_seq_one_letter_code
_entity_poly.pdbx_strand_id
1 'polypeptide(L)'
;MFSKISQQQFNSIDPIFRVIVHDHPRKFYSLQLPGASHALAMCWRSDLIDPVIAIDPLSSSVWIGVDQRVASVAPAGNTLFSMGLNSSLLDIKHFQNRTVVLCETQAL
;
A
#
# COMPACT_ATOMS: atom_id res chain seq x y z
N MET A 1 -4.80 5.64 -12.05
CA MET A 1 -3.92 4.86 -11.20
C MET A 1 -3.48 5.61 -9.96
N PHE A 2 -2.17 5.86 -9.83
CA PHE A 2 -1.68 6.68 -8.74
C PHE A 2 -1.88 8.15 -9.03
N SER A 3 -2.44 8.88 -8.08
CA SER A 3 -2.67 10.32 -8.21
C SER A 3 -2.32 11.00 -6.89
N LYS A 4 -1.52 12.07 -6.97
CA LYS A 4 -1.23 12.88 -5.79
C LYS A 4 -2.50 13.62 -5.38
N ILE A 5 -2.79 13.61 -4.08
CA ILE A 5 -3.93 14.31 -3.50
C ILE A 5 -3.46 15.21 -2.36
N SER A 6 -4.30 16.12 -1.93
CA SER A 6 -4.03 16.97 -0.79
C SER A 6 -4.33 16.23 0.52
N GLN A 7 -3.79 16.73 1.63
CA GLN A 7 -4.13 16.23 2.95
C GLN A 7 -5.64 16.35 3.22
N GLN A 8 -6.24 17.44 2.78
CA GLN A 8 -7.67 17.65 2.94
C GLN A 8 -8.47 16.59 2.18
N GLN A 9 -8.07 16.29 0.95
CA GLN A 9 -8.71 15.24 0.16
C GLN A 9 -8.56 13.87 0.83
N PHE A 10 -7.35 13.58 1.33
CA PHE A 10 -7.11 12.34 2.06
C PHE A 10 -8.03 12.22 3.28
N ASN A 11 -8.16 13.28 4.05
CA ASN A 11 -8.98 13.29 5.25
C ASN A 11 -10.48 13.17 4.95
N SER A 12 -10.90 13.47 3.74
CA SER A 12 -12.30 13.33 3.31
C SER A 12 -12.64 11.92 2.84
N ILE A 13 -11.64 11.08 2.61
CA ILE A 13 -11.85 9.68 2.18
C ILE A 13 -12.23 8.85 3.39
N ASP A 14 -13.23 7.97 3.23
CA ASP A 14 -13.66 7.07 4.30
C ASP A 14 -12.46 6.26 4.81
N PRO A 15 -12.25 6.18 6.14
CA PRO A 15 -11.13 5.42 6.72
C PRO A 15 -11.01 3.97 6.24
N ILE A 16 -12.09 3.32 5.85
CA ILE A 16 -12.02 1.94 5.36
C ILE A 16 -11.23 1.82 4.05
N PHE A 17 -11.08 2.92 3.30
CA PHE A 17 -10.33 2.95 2.05
C PHE A 17 -8.91 3.48 2.24
N ARG A 18 -8.48 3.81 3.45
CA ARG A 18 -7.13 4.26 3.75
C ARG A 18 -6.27 3.03 4.06
N VAL A 19 -5.59 2.51 3.06
CA VAL A 19 -4.87 1.22 3.17
C VAL A 19 -3.53 1.35 3.88
N ILE A 20 -2.86 2.49 3.73
CA ILE A 20 -1.58 2.76 4.39
C ILE A 20 -1.65 4.15 5.01
N VAL A 21 -1.39 4.22 6.31
CA VAL A 21 -1.40 5.48 7.07
C VAL A 21 -0.15 5.51 7.95
N HIS A 22 0.64 6.57 7.83
CA HIS A 22 1.81 6.82 8.66
C HIS A 22 1.57 8.03 9.57
N ASP A 23 2.25 8.04 10.70
CA ASP A 23 2.28 9.21 11.58
C ASP A 23 3.08 10.33 10.91
N HIS A 24 2.60 11.56 11.03
CA HIS A 24 3.26 12.74 10.45
C HIS A 24 3.56 12.58 8.96
N PRO A 25 2.57 12.24 8.13
CA PRO A 25 2.82 12.00 6.72
C PRO A 25 3.14 13.27 5.96
N ARG A 26 3.91 13.13 4.88
CA ARG A 26 4.26 14.23 3.98
C ARG A 26 3.65 14.07 2.60
N LYS A 27 3.35 12.82 2.20
CA LYS A 27 2.82 12.52 0.88
C LYS A 27 1.47 11.84 1.01
N PHE A 28 0.53 12.26 0.17
CA PHE A 28 -0.84 11.75 0.14
C PHE A 28 -1.17 11.38 -1.29
N TYR A 29 -1.62 10.14 -1.51
CA TYR A 29 -1.93 9.64 -2.83
C TYR A 29 -3.22 8.83 -2.81
N SER A 30 -3.89 8.81 -3.96
CA SER A 30 -4.98 7.87 -4.22
C SER A 30 -4.51 6.83 -5.24
N LEU A 31 -5.04 5.62 -5.12
CA LEU A 31 -4.77 4.53 -6.03
C LEU A 31 -6.09 3.95 -6.52
N GLN A 32 -6.34 4.02 -7.82
CA GLN A 32 -7.52 3.43 -8.43
C GLN A 32 -7.14 2.08 -9.02
N LEU A 33 -7.73 1.02 -8.49
CA LEU A 33 -7.58 -0.32 -9.05
C LEU A 33 -8.59 -0.54 -10.15
N PRO A 34 -8.23 -1.25 -11.24
CA PRO A 34 -9.15 -1.57 -12.31
C PRO A 34 -10.36 -2.37 -11.77
N GLY A 35 -11.56 -1.92 -12.10
CA GLY A 35 -12.77 -2.62 -11.68
C GLY A 35 -13.22 -2.33 -10.25
N ALA A 36 -12.45 -1.59 -9.46
CA ALA A 36 -12.85 -1.22 -8.11
C ALA A 36 -13.80 -0.02 -8.13
N SER A 37 -14.79 -0.04 -7.25
CA SER A 37 -15.79 1.03 -7.20
C SER A 37 -15.30 2.28 -6.45
N HIS A 38 -14.26 2.15 -5.64
CA HIS A 38 -13.69 3.24 -4.86
C HIS A 38 -12.19 3.30 -5.00
N ALA A 39 -11.64 4.52 -5.02
CA ALA A 39 -10.20 4.70 -4.95
C ALA A 39 -9.70 4.43 -3.53
N LEU A 40 -8.51 3.85 -3.43
CA LEU A 40 -7.82 3.67 -2.16
C LEU A 40 -6.99 4.91 -1.85
N ALA A 41 -6.74 5.15 -0.58
CA ALA A 41 -5.91 6.27 -0.15
C ALA A 41 -4.73 5.77 0.67
N MET A 42 -3.61 6.47 0.56
CA MET A 42 -2.42 6.15 1.31
C MET A 42 -1.60 7.40 1.60
N CYS A 43 -0.86 7.38 2.69
CA CYS A 43 0.04 8.46 3.03
C CYS A 43 1.33 7.89 3.65
N TRP A 44 2.45 8.58 3.44
CA TRP A 44 3.73 8.18 3.99
C TRP A 44 4.65 9.39 4.17
N ARG A 45 5.83 9.17 4.74
CA ARG A 45 6.73 10.26 5.14
C ARG A 45 7.91 10.47 4.22
N SER A 46 8.46 9.41 3.65
CA SER A 46 9.71 9.49 2.89
C SER A 46 9.50 10.24 1.56
N ASP A 47 10.39 11.19 1.26
CA ASP A 47 10.37 11.91 0.00
C ASP A 47 11.14 11.17 -1.10
N LEU A 48 11.97 10.20 -0.72
CA LEU A 48 12.89 9.52 -1.64
C LEU A 48 12.44 8.11 -2.03
N ILE A 49 11.41 7.59 -1.39
CA ILE A 49 10.95 6.21 -1.59
C ILE A 49 9.57 6.24 -2.22
N ASP A 50 9.42 5.52 -3.33
CA ASP A 50 8.13 5.33 -3.98
C ASP A 50 7.48 4.05 -3.47
N PRO A 51 6.14 3.99 -3.45
CA PRO A 51 5.45 2.77 -3.10
C PRO A 51 5.78 1.62 -4.04
N VAL A 52 5.85 0.41 -3.47
CA VAL A 52 5.97 -0.83 -4.25
C VAL A 52 4.58 -1.44 -4.37
N ILE A 53 4.18 -1.76 -5.59
CA ILE A 53 2.90 -2.40 -5.87
C ILE A 53 3.17 -3.70 -6.59
N ALA A 54 2.64 -4.80 -6.04
CA ALA A 54 2.83 -6.12 -6.63
C ALA A 54 1.50 -6.87 -6.63
N ILE A 55 1.16 -7.51 -7.74
CA ILE A 55 -0.07 -8.28 -7.88
C ILE A 55 0.26 -9.75 -7.70
N ASP A 56 -0.47 -10.42 -6.79
CA ASP A 56 -0.34 -11.85 -6.61
C ASP A 56 -1.01 -12.55 -7.79
N PRO A 57 -0.26 -13.32 -8.60
CA PRO A 57 -0.83 -13.96 -9.79
C PRO A 57 -1.84 -15.05 -9.48
N LEU A 58 -1.84 -15.60 -8.26
CA LEU A 58 -2.75 -16.67 -7.88
C LEU A 58 -4.10 -16.13 -7.39
N SER A 59 -4.08 -15.10 -6.57
CA SER A 59 -5.30 -14.56 -5.94
C SER A 59 -5.78 -13.26 -6.56
N SER A 60 -4.97 -12.64 -7.41
CA SER A 60 -5.20 -11.30 -7.96
C SER A 60 -5.28 -10.21 -6.90
N SER A 61 -4.89 -10.51 -5.66
CA SER A 61 -4.78 -9.49 -4.62
C SER A 61 -3.61 -8.56 -4.93
N VAL A 62 -3.74 -7.31 -4.52
CA VAL A 62 -2.72 -6.27 -4.74
C VAL A 62 -2.00 -6.02 -3.43
N TRP A 63 -0.68 -6.16 -3.44
CA TRP A 63 0.17 -5.88 -2.29
C TRP A 63 0.82 -4.52 -2.49
N ILE A 64 0.71 -3.67 -1.50
CA ILE A 64 1.20 -2.30 -1.55
C ILE A 64 2.09 -2.09 -0.33
N GLY A 65 3.29 -1.58 -0.55
CA GLY A 65 4.21 -1.28 0.54
C GLY A 65 4.92 0.03 0.32
N VAL A 66 5.11 0.78 1.39
CA VAL A 66 5.90 2.01 1.40
C VAL A 66 6.38 2.30 2.81
N ASP A 67 7.61 2.81 2.92
CA ASP A 67 8.25 3.05 4.21
C ASP A 67 8.19 1.80 5.10
N GLN A 68 7.55 1.86 6.24
CA GLN A 68 7.51 0.77 7.21
C GLN A 68 6.13 0.11 7.29
N ARG A 69 5.36 0.13 6.20
CA ARG A 69 4.03 -0.50 6.18
C ARG A 69 3.79 -1.28 4.90
N VAL A 70 3.03 -2.34 5.03
CA VAL A 70 2.59 -3.15 3.90
C VAL A 70 1.11 -3.50 4.08
N ALA A 71 0.37 -3.52 2.98
CA ALA A 71 -1.05 -3.86 2.98
C ALA A 71 -1.36 -4.79 1.81
N SER A 72 -2.37 -5.62 1.97
CA SER A 72 -2.91 -6.45 0.90
C SER A 72 -4.37 -6.12 0.69
N VAL A 73 -4.76 -5.94 -0.56
CA VAL A 73 -6.09 -5.52 -0.98
C VAL A 73 -6.66 -6.54 -1.95
N ALA A 74 -7.91 -6.94 -1.73
CA ALA A 74 -8.60 -7.85 -2.63
C ALA A 74 -8.91 -7.15 -3.97
N PRO A 75 -9.13 -7.92 -5.07
CA PRO A 75 -9.46 -7.33 -6.37
C PRO A 75 -10.65 -6.37 -6.35
N ALA A 76 -11.61 -6.61 -5.44
CA ALA A 76 -12.78 -5.76 -5.29
C ALA A 76 -12.48 -4.42 -4.57
N GLY A 77 -11.28 -4.28 -4.00
CA GLY A 77 -10.85 -3.04 -3.35
C GLY A 77 -10.89 -3.06 -1.83
N ASN A 78 -11.38 -4.12 -1.19
CA ASN A 78 -11.41 -4.18 0.27
C ASN A 78 -10.05 -4.63 0.82
N THR A 79 -9.63 -3.99 1.90
CA THR A 79 -8.36 -4.33 2.56
C THR A 79 -8.44 -5.69 3.24
N LEU A 80 -7.51 -6.58 2.91
CA LEU A 80 -7.40 -7.89 3.53
C LEU A 80 -6.59 -7.82 4.83
N PHE A 81 -5.47 -7.09 4.79
CA PHE A 81 -4.72 -6.78 6.01
C PHE A 81 -3.82 -5.56 5.76
N SER A 82 -3.36 -4.98 6.86
CA SER A 82 -2.37 -3.90 6.85
C SER A 82 -1.52 -4.06 8.09
N MET A 83 -0.19 -4.01 7.94
CA MET A 83 0.71 -4.21 9.08
C MET A 83 1.92 -3.30 9.02
N GLY A 84 2.49 -3.03 10.20
CA GLY A 84 3.76 -2.32 10.31
C GLY A 84 4.94 -3.25 10.12
N LEU A 85 6.06 -2.70 9.69
CA LEU A 85 7.33 -3.40 9.50
C LEU A 85 8.38 -2.80 10.43
N ASN A 86 9.40 -3.59 10.77
CA ASN A 86 10.48 -3.13 11.65
C ASN A 86 11.49 -2.23 10.94
N SER A 87 11.54 -2.29 9.62
CA SER A 87 12.42 -1.46 8.81
C SER A 87 11.73 -1.11 7.49
N SER A 88 12.35 -0.21 6.71
CA SER A 88 11.75 0.25 5.46
C SER A 88 11.67 -0.87 4.43
N LEU A 89 10.55 -0.94 3.76
CA LEU A 89 10.29 -1.93 2.72
C LEU A 89 11.10 -1.59 1.47
N LEU A 90 11.73 -2.59 0.87
CA LEU A 90 12.47 -2.46 -0.37
C LEU A 90 11.71 -3.04 -1.56
N ASP A 91 11.05 -4.20 -1.38
CA ASP A 91 10.37 -4.87 -2.48
C ASP A 91 9.40 -5.91 -1.96
N ILE A 92 8.50 -6.34 -2.84
CA ILE A 92 7.53 -7.42 -2.58
C ILE A 92 7.65 -8.41 -3.72
N LYS A 93 7.88 -9.69 -3.39
CA LYS A 93 8.00 -10.78 -4.37
C LYS A 93 6.95 -11.85 -4.11
N HIS A 94 6.29 -12.31 -5.16
CA HIS A 94 5.34 -13.39 -5.10
C HIS A 94 5.94 -14.65 -5.73
N PHE A 95 5.91 -15.76 -4.98
CA PHE A 95 6.36 -17.06 -5.45
C PHE A 95 5.21 -18.04 -5.28
N GLN A 96 4.80 -18.71 -6.31
CA GLN A 96 3.73 -19.72 -6.33
C GLN A 96 2.69 -19.59 -5.21
N ASN A 97 3.00 -20.01 -3.99
CA ASN A 97 2.06 -20.00 -2.86
C ASN A 97 2.56 -19.19 -1.67
N ARG A 98 3.54 -18.29 -1.86
CA ARG A 98 4.03 -17.43 -0.79
C ARG A 98 4.38 -16.05 -1.29
N THR A 99 4.33 -15.09 -0.37
CA THR A 99 4.77 -13.71 -0.63
C THR A 99 5.91 -13.38 0.32
N VAL A 100 6.96 -12.78 -0.21
CA VAL A 100 8.13 -12.35 0.56
C VAL A 100 8.21 -10.83 0.50
N VAL A 101 8.27 -10.20 1.67
CA VAL A 101 8.46 -8.77 1.81
C VAL A 101 9.91 -8.51 2.19
N LEU A 102 10.64 -7.82 1.33
CA LEU A 102 12.06 -7.50 1.53
C LEU A 102 12.18 -6.14 2.18
N CYS A 103 12.86 -6.07 3.31
CA CYS A 103 13.11 -4.85 4.06
C CYS A 103 14.61 -4.56 4.12
N GLU A 104 14.96 -3.34 4.56
CA GLU A 104 16.38 -2.92 4.62
C GLU A 104 17.28 -3.87 5.39
N THR A 105 16.76 -4.44 6.48
CA THR A 105 17.57 -5.25 7.39
C THR A 105 17.18 -6.70 7.44
N GLN A 106 16.06 -7.10 6.82
CA GLN A 106 15.58 -8.48 6.92
C GLN A 106 14.57 -8.78 5.82
N ALA A 107 14.35 -10.07 5.58
CA ALA A 107 13.27 -10.57 4.74
C ALA A 107 12.17 -11.17 5.62
N LEU A 108 10.94 -10.92 5.24
CA LEU A 108 9.78 -11.45 5.95
C LEU A 108 9.01 -12.44 5.09
#